data_b94683a2a61a88baa805e883c7a9d6a3
#
_entry.id   b94683a2a61a88baa805e883c7a9d6a3
#
_cell.length_a   1.000
_cell.length_b   1.000
_cell.length_c   1.000
_cell.angle_alpha   90.00
_cell.angle_beta   90.00
_cell.angle_gamma   90.00
#
_symmetry.space_group_name_H-M   'P 1'
#
loop_
_entity.id
_entity.type
_entity.pdbx_description
1 polymer ?
#
loop_
_entity_poly.entity_id
_entity_poly.type
_entity_poly.pdbx_seq_one_letter_code
_entity_poly.pdbx_strand_id
1 'polypeptide(L)'
;MTEVAKANRVYWRKGKKTMLCPLEITDASVIYRGINDPDSYGFLLSTDPKGLGYEEEWIKSKQKPSKEDLTVGICTLEGVFIGIMGLHRIDHQHGTATTGSVIFDEAYRNKGYGTDAKMVLLDYAFNMLGLHLIESRAIGFNERSSAYSQKCGYKVEARLRSRLYRFGQRHDMIVLSVIRDEWLPLWEEYKKGL
;
A
#
# COMPACT_ATOMS: atom_id res chain seq x y z
N MET A 1 21.55 -9.91 18.76
CA MET A 1 20.24 -9.26 18.69
C MET A 1 20.47 -7.77 18.94
N THR A 2 20.65 -6.99 17.89
CA THR A 2 20.88 -5.55 17.99
C THR A 2 19.54 -4.89 18.28
N GLU A 3 19.45 -4.22 19.41
CA GLU A 3 18.37 -3.32 19.80
C GLU A 3 18.20 -2.29 18.67
N VAL A 4 17.19 -2.48 17.82
CA VAL A 4 16.77 -1.45 16.88
C VAL A 4 16.21 -0.34 17.76
N ALA A 5 16.97 0.73 17.91
CA ALA A 5 16.55 1.92 18.63
C ALA A 5 15.11 2.23 18.19
N LYS A 6 14.20 2.36 19.16
CA LYS A 6 12.86 2.91 18.94
C LYS A 6 13.04 4.32 18.36
N ALA A 7 13.16 4.41 17.05
CA ALA A 7 13.26 5.68 16.38
C ALA A 7 11.95 6.41 16.69
N ASN A 8 12.07 7.62 17.19
CA ASN A 8 10.95 8.53 17.44
C ASN A 8 10.46 8.99 16.05
N ARG A 9 9.82 8.05 15.32
CA ARG A 9 9.46 8.23 13.93
C ARG A 9 8.31 9.22 13.82
N VAL A 10 8.50 10.26 13.04
CA VAL A 10 7.43 11.20 12.72
C VAL A 10 6.36 10.44 11.93
N TYR A 11 5.13 10.51 12.40
CA TYR A 11 3.99 9.98 11.67
C TYR A 11 3.12 11.12 11.12
N TRP A 12 2.49 10.84 10.01
CA TRP A 12 1.57 11.75 9.35
C TRP A 12 0.11 11.46 9.70
N ARG A 13 -0.24 10.17 9.74
CA ARG A 13 -1.57 9.68 10.12
C ARG A 13 -1.45 8.42 10.97
N LYS A 14 -2.43 8.20 11.83
CA LYS A 14 -2.44 7.06 12.76
C LYS A 14 -3.75 6.28 12.62
N GLY A 15 -3.64 4.96 12.56
CA GLY A 15 -4.72 3.99 12.65
C GLY A 15 -4.73 3.28 14.01
N LYS A 16 -5.46 2.17 14.08
CA LYS A 16 -5.56 1.32 15.29
C LYS A 16 -4.29 0.50 15.54
N LYS A 17 -3.57 0.12 14.47
CA LYS A 17 -2.41 -0.78 14.50
C LYS A 17 -1.20 -0.18 13.80
N THR A 18 -1.40 0.83 12.96
CA THR A 18 -0.35 1.38 12.10
C THR A 18 -0.27 2.89 12.20
N MET A 19 0.88 3.38 11.82
CA MET A 19 1.11 4.78 11.48
C MET A 19 1.53 4.87 10.02
N LEU A 20 1.00 5.83 9.28
CA LEU A 20 1.52 6.22 7.97
C LEU A 20 2.56 7.32 8.20
N CYS A 21 3.77 7.09 7.68
CA CYS A 21 4.93 7.92 7.94
C CYS A 21 5.54 8.42 6.62
N PRO A 22 6.17 9.61 6.58
CA PRO A 22 7.06 9.94 5.49
C PRO A 22 8.16 8.88 5.32
N LEU A 23 8.60 8.66 4.08
CA LEU A 23 9.72 7.76 3.81
C LEU A 23 11.03 8.43 4.19
N GLU A 24 11.90 7.68 4.86
CA GLU A 24 13.25 8.07 5.24
C GLU A 24 14.30 7.25 4.45
N ILE A 25 15.46 7.80 4.18
CA ILE A 25 16.54 7.08 3.46
C ILE A 25 16.91 5.79 4.17
N THR A 26 16.82 5.76 5.48
CA THR A 26 17.06 4.56 6.31
C THR A 26 16.12 3.40 6.01
N ASP A 27 14.96 3.65 5.39
CA ASP A 27 14.00 2.62 4.99
C ASP A 27 14.47 1.82 3.77
N ALA A 28 15.41 2.37 2.98
CA ALA A 28 15.88 1.77 1.75
C ALA A 28 16.36 0.33 1.94
N SER A 29 17.03 0.03 3.04
CA SER A 29 17.54 -1.32 3.33
C SER A 29 16.42 -2.35 3.54
N VAL A 30 15.29 -1.95 4.12
CA VAL A 30 14.12 -2.82 4.32
C VAL A 30 13.38 -3.01 2.99
N ILE A 31 13.19 -1.93 2.22
CA ILE A 31 12.58 -1.98 0.90
C ILE A 31 13.40 -2.87 -0.02
N TYR A 32 14.72 -2.64 -0.12
CA TYR A 32 15.65 -3.42 -0.94
C TYR A 32 15.55 -4.93 -0.66
N ARG A 33 15.55 -5.33 0.62
CA ARG A 33 15.40 -6.74 0.99
C ARG A 33 14.02 -7.28 0.62
N GLY A 34 12.96 -6.53 0.90
CA GLY A 34 11.59 -7.01 0.70
C GLY A 34 11.17 -7.12 -0.76
N ILE A 35 11.63 -6.23 -1.65
CA ILE A 35 11.28 -6.30 -3.09
C ILE A 35 12.10 -7.36 -3.84
N ASN A 36 13.29 -7.72 -3.35
CA ASN A 36 14.14 -8.75 -3.94
C ASN A 36 13.93 -10.12 -3.28
N ASP A 37 13.06 -10.23 -2.27
CA ASP A 37 12.77 -11.47 -1.58
C ASP A 37 12.10 -12.47 -2.55
N PRO A 38 12.68 -13.68 -2.74
CA PRO A 38 12.16 -14.72 -3.63
C PRO A 38 10.70 -15.08 -3.37
N ASP A 39 10.25 -15.06 -2.12
CA ASP A 39 8.89 -15.41 -1.72
C ASP A 39 7.89 -14.24 -1.92
N SER A 40 8.39 -13.06 -2.20
CA SER A 40 7.58 -11.85 -2.30
C SER A 40 7.55 -11.24 -3.70
N TYR A 41 8.67 -11.27 -4.46
CA TYR A 41 8.75 -10.55 -5.75
C TYR A 41 7.72 -11.00 -6.78
N GLY A 42 7.32 -12.27 -6.75
CA GLY A 42 6.31 -12.83 -7.66
C GLY A 42 4.93 -12.16 -7.55
N PHE A 43 4.64 -11.54 -6.41
CA PHE A 43 3.40 -10.81 -6.15
C PHE A 43 3.49 -9.32 -6.49
N LEU A 44 4.68 -8.81 -6.83
CA LEU A 44 4.88 -7.42 -7.23
C LEU A 44 4.61 -7.26 -8.73
N LEU A 45 4.25 -6.06 -9.16
CA LEU A 45 4.04 -5.77 -10.59
C LEU A 45 5.36 -5.71 -11.37
N SER A 46 6.46 -5.25 -10.75
CA SER A 46 7.82 -5.34 -11.29
C SER A 46 8.54 -6.52 -10.65
N THR A 47 9.32 -7.25 -11.46
CA THR A 47 10.11 -8.40 -11.03
C THR A 47 11.61 -8.22 -11.27
N ASP A 48 12.01 -7.06 -11.78
CA ASP A 48 13.42 -6.78 -12.00
C ASP A 48 14.13 -6.56 -10.65
N PRO A 49 15.31 -7.16 -10.44
CA PRO A 49 16.07 -6.93 -9.21
C PRO A 49 16.48 -5.45 -9.10
N LYS A 50 16.36 -4.91 -7.90
CA LYS A 50 16.73 -3.52 -7.60
C LYS A 50 17.95 -3.48 -6.68
N GLY A 51 18.88 -2.60 -6.97
CA GLY A 51 20.02 -2.35 -6.07
C GLY A 51 19.64 -1.41 -4.93
N LEU A 52 20.39 -1.45 -3.82
CA LEU A 52 20.15 -0.57 -2.67
C LEU A 52 20.18 0.92 -3.07
N GLY A 53 21.17 1.34 -3.86
CA GLY A 53 21.27 2.73 -4.33
C GLY A 53 20.09 3.16 -5.18
N TYR A 54 19.47 2.24 -5.94
CA TYR A 54 18.23 2.52 -6.67
C TYR A 54 17.09 2.85 -5.70
N GLU A 55 16.96 2.10 -4.61
CA GLU A 55 15.90 2.36 -3.62
C GLU A 55 16.11 3.66 -2.84
N GLU A 56 17.37 4.03 -2.57
CA GLU A 56 17.70 5.32 -1.97
C GLU A 56 17.29 6.50 -2.88
N GLU A 57 17.62 6.42 -4.17
CA GLU A 57 17.22 7.45 -5.15
C GLU A 57 15.69 7.46 -5.35
N TRP A 58 15.06 6.30 -5.37
CA TRP A 58 13.60 6.20 -5.42
C TRP A 58 12.94 6.88 -4.22
N ILE A 59 13.41 6.64 -2.98
CA ILE A 59 12.93 7.33 -1.79
C ILE A 59 13.12 8.84 -1.92
N LYS A 60 14.29 9.32 -2.32
CA LYS A 60 14.55 10.75 -2.54
C LYS A 60 13.55 11.35 -3.53
N SER A 61 13.20 10.62 -4.59
CA SER A 61 12.17 11.05 -5.53
C SER A 61 10.78 11.17 -4.91
N LYS A 62 10.43 10.26 -3.97
CA LYS A 62 9.13 10.24 -3.28
C LYS A 62 9.03 11.24 -2.13
N GLN A 63 10.13 11.76 -1.63
CA GLN A 63 10.14 12.85 -0.66
C GLN A 63 9.76 14.21 -1.27
N LYS A 64 9.80 14.33 -2.60
CA LYS A 64 9.34 15.53 -3.29
C LYS A 64 7.82 15.53 -3.39
N PRO A 65 7.14 16.66 -3.07
CA PRO A 65 5.69 16.77 -3.24
C PRO A 65 5.28 16.51 -4.69
N SER A 66 4.24 15.73 -4.88
CA SER A 66 3.61 15.48 -6.18
C SER A 66 2.10 15.65 -6.07
N LYS A 67 1.47 16.15 -7.11
CA LYS A 67 0.00 16.22 -7.21
C LYS A 67 -0.62 14.90 -7.70
N GLU A 68 0.17 14.06 -8.35
CA GLU A 68 -0.29 12.83 -9.00
C GLU A 68 0.04 11.56 -8.22
N ASP A 69 1.01 11.66 -7.29
CA ASP A 69 1.51 10.51 -6.54
C ASP A 69 1.78 10.85 -5.08
N LEU A 70 1.36 9.96 -4.21
CA LEU A 70 1.71 9.95 -2.79
C LEU A 70 2.23 8.56 -2.43
N THR A 71 3.42 8.47 -1.83
CA THR A 71 3.92 7.22 -1.26
C THR A 71 4.35 7.45 0.18
N VAL A 72 3.90 6.59 1.08
CA VAL A 72 4.16 6.66 2.52
C VAL A 72 4.65 5.33 3.05
N GLY A 73 5.41 5.38 4.13
CA GLY A 73 5.76 4.20 4.91
C GLY A 73 4.59 3.71 5.77
N ILE A 74 4.49 2.40 5.93
CA ILE A 74 3.63 1.75 6.92
C ILE A 74 4.52 1.38 8.10
N CYS A 75 4.20 1.89 9.28
CA CYS A 75 4.89 1.57 10.52
C CYS A 75 3.93 0.97 11.54
N THR A 76 4.44 0.14 12.45
CA THR A 76 3.69 -0.26 13.64
C THR A 76 3.54 0.94 14.59
N LEU A 77 2.70 0.83 15.61
CA LEU A 77 2.54 1.90 16.62
C LEU A 77 3.82 2.14 17.43
N GLU A 78 4.73 1.14 17.46
CA GLU A 78 6.05 1.23 18.08
C GLU A 78 7.10 1.90 17.18
N GLY A 79 6.72 2.29 15.93
CA GLY A 79 7.60 2.96 14.98
C GLY A 79 8.41 2.04 14.08
N VAL A 80 8.17 0.73 14.10
CA VAL A 80 8.86 -0.21 13.21
C VAL A 80 8.34 -0.06 11.79
N PHE A 81 9.22 0.25 10.83
CA PHE A 81 8.87 0.29 9.41
C PHE A 81 8.67 -1.12 8.85
N ILE A 82 7.48 -1.41 8.32
CA ILE A 82 7.07 -2.74 7.87
C ILE A 82 6.66 -2.81 6.40
N GLY A 83 6.50 -1.66 5.73
CA GLY A 83 6.03 -1.66 4.35
C GLY A 83 5.80 -0.27 3.78
N ILE A 84 5.27 -0.23 2.58
CA ILE A 84 4.91 1.00 1.88
C ILE A 84 3.48 0.93 1.35
N MET A 85 2.87 2.09 1.18
CA MET A 85 1.55 2.25 0.59
C MET A 85 1.47 3.58 -0.15
N GLY A 86 0.63 3.66 -1.18
CA GLY A 86 0.49 4.92 -1.89
C GLY A 86 -0.80 5.07 -2.68
N LEU A 87 -1.07 6.32 -3.04
CA LEU A 87 -2.00 6.74 -4.08
C LEU A 87 -1.20 7.10 -5.31
N HIS A 88 -1.58 6.60 -6.45
CA HIS A 88 -0.89 6.81 -7.72
C HIS A 88 -1.87 7.26 -8.79
N ARG A 89 -1.38 8.01 -9.77
CA ARG A 89 -2.21 8.52 -10.86
C ARG A 89 -3.45 9.26 -10.32
N ILE A 90 -3.22 10.13 -9.34
CA ILE A 90 -4.29 10.96 -8.79
C ILE A 90 -4.79 11.88 -9.90
N ASP A 91 -6.06 11.73 -10.24
CA ASP A 91 -6.77 12.57 -11.19
C ASP A 91 -7.76 13.44 -10.42
N HIS A 92 -7.40 14.70 -10.23
CA HIS A 92 -8.24 15.65 -9.50
C HIS A 92 -9.48 16.09 -10.30
N GLN A 93 -9.44 15.98 -11.64
CA GLN A 93 -10.58 16.33 -12.49
C GLN A 93 -11.70 15.31 -12.33
N HIS A 94 -11.36 14.03 -12.35
CA HIS A 94 -12.32 12.93 -12.25
C HIS A 94 -12.47 12.39 -10.82
N GLY A 95 -11.67 12.88 -9.88
CA GLY A 95 -11.70 12.42 -8.50
C GLY A 95 -11.27 10.97 -8.33
N THR A 96 -10.29 10.49 -9.10
CA THR A 96 -9.87 9.10 -9.08
C THR A 96 -8.40 8.92 -8.74
N ALA A 97 -8.02 7.75 -8.22
CA ALA A 97 -6.64 7.34 -8.03
C ALA A 97 -6.51 5.81 -8.01
N THR A 98 -5.28 5.30 -8.04
CA THR A 98 -5.01 3.88 -7.77
C THR A 98 -4.23 3.72 -6.47
N THR A 99 -4.51 2.65 -5.70
CA THR A 99 -3.71 2.27 -4.55
C THR A 99 -2.78 1.11 -4.86
N GLY A 100 -1.57 1.18 -4.29
CA GLY A 100 -0.64 0.06 -4.20
C GLY A 100 -0.11 -0.07 -2.77
N SER A 101 0.22 -1.28 -2.34
CA SER A 101 0.82 -1.50 -1.03
C SER A 101 1.60 -2.81 -0.97
N VAL A 102 2.62 -2.84 -0.14
CA VAL A 102 3.35 -4.07 0.20
C VAL A 102 3.78 -4.03 1.67
N ILE A 103 3.62 -5.17 2.36
CA ILE A 103 4.24 -5.43 3.66
C ILE A 103 5.39 -6.39 3.41
N PHE A 104 6.61 -5.94 3.71
CA PHE A 104 7.84 -6.64 3.37
C PHE A 104 8.08 -7.86 4.26
N ASP A 105 7.93 -7.72 5.56
CA ASP A 105 8.18 -8.78 6.51
C ASP A 105 6.90 -9.61 6.73
N GLU A 106 7.01 -10.91 6.51
CA GLU A 106 5.92 -11.87 6.67
C GLU A 106 5.38 -11.91 8.11
N ALA A 107 6.23 -11.60 9.11
CA ALA A 107 5.82 -11.53 10.51
C ALA A 107 4.68 -10.52 10.76
N TYR A 108 4.48 -9.55 9.86
CA TYR A 108 3.41 -8.55 9.94
C TYR A 108 2.26 -8.81 8.96
N ARG A 109 2.37 -9.84 8.10
CA ARG A 109 1.29 -10.21 7.17
C ARG A 109 0.15 -10.93 7.89
N ASN A 110 -1.06 -10.86 7.34
CA ASN A 110 -2.29 -11.50 7.85
C ASN A 110 -2.70 -11.10 9.29
N LYS A 111 -2.09 -10.07 9.87
CA LYS A 111 -2.38 -9.54 11.22
C LYS A 111 -3.20 -8.24 11.23
N GLY A 112 -3.72 -7.83 10.06
CA GLY A 112 -4.57 -6.64 9.92
C GLY A 112 -3.83 -5.32 9.68
N TYR A 113 -2.50 -5.29 9.68
CA TYR A 113 -1.72 -4.06 9.43
C TYR A 113 -2.03 -3.43 8.07
N GLY A 114 -2.08 -4.23 7.00
CA GLY A 114 -2.41 -3.71 5.66
C GLY A 114 -3.81 -3.13 5.57
N THR A 115 -4.79 -3.78 6.19
CA THR A 115 -6.19 -3.29 6.24
C THR A 115 -6.26 -1.98 7.01
N ASP A 116 -5.64 -1.91 8.19
CA ASP A 116 -5.61 -0.72 9.02
C ASP A 116 -4.97 0.47 8.29
N ALA A 117 -3.79 0.27 7.69
CA ALA A 117 -3.09 1.29 6.91
C ALA A 117 -3.92 1.77 5.70
N LYS A 118 -4.61 0.84 5.00
CA LYS A 118 -5.46 1.20 3.85
C LYS A 118 -6.67 2.01 4.27
N MET A 119 -7.33 1.68 5.38
CA MET A 119 -8.45 2.48 5.91
C MET A 119 -8.02 3.92 6.19
N VAL A 120 -6.85 4.12 6.79
CA VAL A 120 -6.29 5.46 7.07
C VAL A 120 -5.91 6.21 5.79
N LEU A 121 -5.38 5.52 4.77
CA LEU A 121 -5.06 6.14 3.47
C LEU A 121 -6.32 6.52 2.71
N LEU A 122 -7.37 5.68 2.74
CA LEU A 122 -8.66 5.98 2.11
C LEU A 122 -9.35 7.18 2.78
N ASP A 123 -9.23 7.34 4.09
CA ASP A 123 -9.71 8.55 4.78
C ASP A 123 -9.07 9.82 4.19
N TYR A 124 -7.76 9.79 3.97
CA TYR A 124 -7.09 10.91 3.33
C TYR A 124 -7.58 11.13 1.89
N ALA A 125 -7.68 10.05 1.11
CA ALA A 125 -8.10 10.13 -0.28
C ALA A 125 -9.52 10.71 -0.42
N PHE A 126 -10.46 10.24 0.38
CA PHE A 126 -11.87 10.62 0.28
C PHE A 126 -12.22 11.91 1.01
N ASN A 127 -11.70 12.10 2.23
CA ASN A 127 -12.14 13.19 3.10
C ASN A 127 -11.21 14.41 3.05
N MET A 128 -9.95 14.27 2.58
CA MET A 128 -9.02 15.40 2.47
C MET A 128 -8.75 15.79 1.01
N LEU A 129 -8.58 14.82 0.10
CA LEU A 129 -8.39 15.12 -1.32
C LEU A 129 -9.71 15.23 -2.09
N GLY A 130 -10.85 14.82 -1.51
CA GLY A 130 -12.16 14.85 -2.16
C GLY A 130 -12.29 13.86 -3.33
N LEU A 131 -11.47 12.80 -3.35
CA LEU A 131 -11.58 11.80 -4.40
C LEU A 131 -12.89 11.02 -4.28
N HIS A 132 -13.37 10.50 -5.39
CA HIS A 132 -14.63 9.78 -5.50
C HIS A 132 -14.45 8.27 -5.60
N LEU A 133 -13.44 7.82 -6.36
CA LEU A 133 -13.23 6.41 -6.66
C LEU A 133 -11.74 6.06 -6.56
N ILE A 134 -11.43 4.97 -5.85
CA ILE A 134 -10.06 4.47 -5.72
C ILE A 134 -9.97 3.05 -6.28
N GLU A 135 -9.12 2.86 -7.28
CA GLU A 135 -8.83 1.55 -7.85
C GLU A 135 -7.73 0.80 -7.09
N SER A 136 -7.74 -0.51 -7.22
CA SER A 136 -6.63 -1.40 -6.85
C SER A 136 -6.53 -2.54 -7.86
N ARG A 137 -5.33 -3.08 -8.05
CA ARG A 137 -5.10 -4.19 -8.98
C ARG A 137 -4.34 -5.30 -8.28
N ALA A 138 -4.78 -6.53 -8.48
CA ALA A 138 -4.14 -7.72 -7.95
C ALA A 138 -3.88 -8.74 -9.06
N ILE A 139 -2.79 -9.50 -8.94
CA ILE A 139 -2.55 -10.66 -9.80
C ILE A 139 -3.58 -11.73 -9.42
N GLY A 140 -4.15 -12.42 -10.39
CA GLY A 140 -5.26 -13.35 -10.19
C GLY A 140 -5.01 -14.46 -9.17
N PHE A 141 -3.75 -14.90 -9.01
CA PHE A 141 -3.38 -15.88 -7.98
C PHE A 141 -3.08 -15.25 -6.61
N ASN A 142 -3.06 -13.92 -6.51
CA ASN A 142 -2.85 -13.23 -5.23
C ASN A 142 -4.20 -12.99 -4.52
N GLU A 143 -4.84 -14.08 -4.11
CA GLU A 143 -6.14 -14.03 -3.42
C GLU A 143 -6.08 -13.20 -2.14
N ARG A 144 -4.95 -13.22 -1.44
CA ARG A 144 -4.73 -12.42 -0.24
C ARG A 144 -4.86 -10.92 -0.52
N SER A 145 -4.30 -10.43 -1.65
CA SER A 145 -4.39 -9.01 -2.03
C SER A 145 -5.84 -8.61 -2.33
N SER A 146 -6.58 -9.46 -3.03
CA SER A 146 -8.01 -9.23 -3.30
C SER A 146 -8.84 -9.23 -2.01
N ALA A 147 -8.64 -10.23 -1.15
CA ALA A 147 -9.39 -10.38 0.10
C ALA A 147 -9.16 -9.20 1.06
N TYR A 148 -7.90 -8.72 1.21
CA TYR A 148 -7.66 -7.59 2.08
C TYR A 148 -8.26 -6.28 1.52
N SER A 149 -8.23 -6.08 0.19
CA SER A 149 -8.88 -4.94 -0.44
C SER A 149 -10.39 -4.97 -0.21
N GLN A 150 -11.04 -6.12 -0.38
CA GLN A 150 -12.47 -6.26 -0.11
C GLN A 150 -12.84 -5.95 1.35
N LYS A 151 -11.99 -6.31 2.32
CA LYS A 151 -12.15 -5.90 3.74
C LYS A 151 -12.11 -4.38 3.94
N CYS A 152 -11.51 -3.64 3.00
CA CYS A 152 -11.49 -2.18 3.00
C CYS A 152 -12.61 -1.56 2.15
N GLY A 153 -13.62 -2.35 1.75
CA GLY A 153 -14.77 -1.87 1.00
C GLY A 153 -14.66 -1.96 -0.52
N TYR A 154 -13.53 -2.47 -1.06
CA TYR A 154 -13.38 -2.63 -2.50
C TYR A 154 -14.29 -3.75 -3.03
N LYS A 155 -14.84 -3.54 -4.22
CA LYS A 155 -15.56 -4.54 -5.01
C LYS A 155 -14.74 -4.95 -6.23
N VAL A 156 -14.92 -6.18 -6.69
CA VAL A 156 -14.30 -6.64 -7.95
C VAL A 156 -15.10 -6.08 -9.11
N GLU A 157 -14.43 -5.30 -9.96
CA GLU A 157 -15.03 -4.68 -11.15
C GLU A 157 -14.81 -5.50 -12.40
N ALA A 158 -13.60 -6.08 -12.53
CA ALA A 158 -13.24 -6.82 -13.73
C ALA A 158 -12.15 -7.86 -13.47
N ARG A 159 -12.14 -8.87 -14.36
CA ARG A 159 -11.06 -9.84 -14.51
C ARG A 159 -10.50 -9.71 -15.92
N LEU A 160 -9.30 -9.15 -16.04
CA LEU A 160 -8.59 -9.02 -17.32
C LEU A 160 -7.82 -10.31 -17.59
N ARG A 161 -8.34 -11.13 -18.49
CA ARG A 161 -7.79 -12.46 -18.80
C ARG A 161 -6.39 -12.36 -19.38
N SER A 162 -5.49 -13.26 -18.93
CA SER A 162 -4.14 -13.45 -19.48
C SER A 162 -3.29 -12.17 -19.52
N ARG A 163 -3.56 -11.21 -18.62
CA ARG A 163 -2.97 -9.86 -18.63
C ARG A 163 -1.51 -9.85 -18.20
N LEU A 164 -1.11 -10.77 -17.32
CA LEU A 164 0.21 -10.82 -16.72
C LEU A 164 0.93 -12.11 -17.08
N TYR A 165 2.26 -12.05 -17.17
CA TYR A 165 3.11 -13.23 -17.37
C TYR A 165 4.00 -13.42 -16.16
N ARG A 166 3.89 -14.57 -15.47
CA ARG A 166 4.69 -14.96 -14.30
C ARG A 166 4.91 -16.46 -14.30
N PHE A 167 6.08 -16.88 -13.83
CA PHE A 167 6.39 -18.31 -13.65
C PHE A 167 6.09 -19.17 -14.89
N GLY A 168 6.42 -18.65 -16.09
CA GLY A 168 6.19 -19.38 -17.35
C GLY A 168 4.75 -19.41 -17.84
N GLN A 169 3.79 -18.73 -17.18
CA GLN A 169 2.35 -18.77 -17.51
C GLN A 169 1.73 -17.38 -17.57
N ARG A 170 0.59 -17.32 -18.26
CA ARG A 170 -0.29 -16.15 -18.25
C ARG A 170 -1.24 -16.22 -17.06
N HIS A 171 -1.40 -15.09 -16.41
CA HIS A 171 -2.31 -14.92 -15.28
C HIS A 171 -3.25 -13.74 -15.52
N ASP A 172 -4.45 -13.85 -14.96
CA ASP A 172 -5.42 -12.76 -14.98
C ASP A 172 -4.97 -11.64 -14.05
N MET A 173 -5.47 -10.44 -14.32
CA MET A 173 -5.42 -9.30 -13.40
C MET A 173 -6.83 -9.03 -12.89
N ILE A 174 -6.99 -8.95 -11.60
CA ILE A 174 -8.23 -8.53 -10.95
C ILE A 174 -8.17 -7.02 -10.75
N VAL A 175 -9.19 -6.34 -11.23
CA VAL A 175 -9.41 -4.90 -11.01
C VAL A 175 -10.47 -4.75 -9.93
N LEU A 176 -10.16 -3.98 -8.92
CA LEU A 176 -11.07 -3.69 -7.81
C LEU A 176 -11.20 -2.16 -7.68
N SER A 177 -12.35 -1.70 -7.23
CA SER A 177 -12.54 -0.30 -6.87
C SER A 177 -13.35 -0.15 -5.58
N VAL A 178 -13.23 1.02 -4.98
CA VAL A 178 -14.07 1.46 -3.87
C VAL A 178 -14.55 2.87 -4.14
N ILE A 179 -15.86 3.09 -4.00
CA ILE A 179 -16.51 4.39 -4.16
C ILE A 179 -16.70 5.01 -2.78
N ARG A 180 -16.46 6.32 -2.66
CA ARG A 180 -16.50 7.05 -1.40
C ARG A 180 -17.79 6.79 -0.61
N ASP A 181 -18.95 6.92 -1.24
CA ASP A 181 -20.24 6.81 -0.54
C ASP A 181 -20.51 5.38 -0.04
N GLU A 182 -20.01 4.36 -0.74
CA GLU A 182 -20.08 2.97 -0.31
C GLU A 182 -19.10 2.65 0.83
N TRP A 183 -17.97 3.37 0.88
CA TRP A 183 -16.94 3.20 1.92
C TRP A 183 -17.28 3.93 3.23
N LEU A 184 -17.98 5.05 3.18
CA LEU A 184 -18.28 5.87 4.37
C LEU A 184 -18.89 5.09 5.54
N PRO A 185 -19.87 4.20 5.36
CA PRO A 185 -20.40 3.41 6.48
C PRO A 185 -19.35 2.53 7.16
N LEU A 186 -18.43 1.96 6.37
CA LEU A 186 -17.34 1.13 6.88
C LEU A 186 -16.32 1.99 7.66
N TRP A 187 -16.07 3.20 7.20
CA TRP A 187 -15.22 4.17 7.91
C TRP A 187 -15.82 4.60 9.24
N GLU A 188 -17.12 4.89 9.27
CA GLU A 188 -17.80 5.28 10.52
C GLU A 188 -17.71 4.17 11.59
N GLU A 189 -17.83 2.91 11.19
CA GLU A 189 -17.62 1.78 12.09
C GLU A 189 -16.15 1.63 12.51
N TYR A 190 -15.24 1.78 11.56
CA TYR A 190 -13.82 1.72 11.86
C TYR A 190 -13.41 2.78 12.88
N LYS A 191 -13.87 4.02 12.77
CA LYS A 191 -13.53 5.13 13.68
C LYS A 191 -13.89 4.87 15.15
N LYS A 192 -14.94 4.11 15.42
CA LYS A 192 -15.37 3.83 16.81
C LYS A 192 -14.30 3.17 17.67
N GLY A 193 -13.21 2.69 17.11
CA GLY A 193 -12.10 2.09 17.82
C GLY A 193 -10.77 2.82 17.65
N LEU A 194 -10.76 4.09 17.18
CA LEU A 194 -9.58 4.95 17.10
C LEU A 194 -9.30 5.68 18.41
#